data_19291d3098d221537666ba50d93afd8c
#
_entry.id   19291d3098d221537666ba50d93afd8c
#
_cell.length_a   1.000
_cell.length_b   1.000
_cell.length_c   1.000
_cell.angle_alpha   90.00
_cell.angle_beta   90.00
_cell.angle_gamma   90.00
#
_symmetry.space_group_name_H-M   'P 1'
#
loop_
_entity.id
_entity.type
_entity.pdbx_description
1 polymer ?
#
loop_
_entity_poly.entity_id
_entity_poly.type
_entity_poly.pdbx_seq_one_letter_code
_entity_poly.pdbx_strand_id
1 'polypeptide(L)'
;KIILILTFSSFIFNAWSQAFESRDITLNDFYSIVQMHHPIAQQALLLNERGGQLVKQARGTFDPKFVSDFNRKNYYGKNYYETWDSYVKVPTLLNIDLKAGYERNQGQYLNAENTMPGDGLYYAGISVPLGQGLIYNERNINLQKSKFEKQYYENDANNVLNNLFLDANYTYWWWYENYQKKEIVSSNLRL
;
A
#
# COMPACT_ATOMS: atom_id res chain seq x y z
N LYS A 1 65.08 -19.95 29.92
CA LYS A 1 65.28 -19.66 28.48
C LYS A 1 64.10 -20.33 27.75
N ILE A 2 63.04 -19.55 27.42
CA ILE A 2 61.87 -19.98 26.63
C ILE A 2 62.08 -19.37 25.25
N ILE A 3 62.26 -20.23 24.27
CA ILE A 3 62.36 -19.85 22.86
C ILE A 3 60.92 -19.84 22.32
N LEU A 4 60.45 -18.63 22.00
CA LEU A 4 59.15 -18.38 21.39
C LEU A 4 59.33 -18.55 19.87
N ILE A 5 58.79 -19.67 19.30
CA ILE A 5 58.79 -19.89 17.86
C ILE A 5 57.55 -19.20 17.30
N LEU A 6 57.75 -18.05 16.62
CA LEU A 6 56.74 -17.37 15.83
C LEU A 6 56.53 -18.12 14.51
N THR A 7 55.48 -18.91 14.42
CA THR A 7 54.99 -19.46 13.14
C THR A 7 54.21 -18.37 12.38
N PHE A 8 54.88 -17.78 11.40
CA PHE A 8 54.29 -16.87 10.43
C PHE A 8 53.45 -17.70 9.47
N SER A 9 52.14 -17.76 9.74
CA SER A 9 51.17 -18.41 8.83
C SER A 9 50.96 -17.53 7.61
N SER A 10 51.56 -17.91 6.48
CA SER A 10 51.34 -17.28 5.18
C SER A 10 49.93 -17.60 4.71
N PHE A 11 48.98 -16.68 4.90
CA PHE A 11 47.67 -16.70 4.28
C PHE A 11 47.88 -16.42 2.77
N ILE A 12 47.88 -17.47 1.97
CA ILE A 12 47.86 -17.34 0.51
C ILE A 12 46.42 -16.96 0.16
N PHE A 13 46.19 -15.68 -0.08
CA PHE A 13 44.99 -15.18 -0.74
C PHE A 13 45.00 -15.67 -2.17
N ASN A 14 44.29 -16.75 -2.45
CA ASN A 14 43.91 -17.09 -3.81
C ASN A 14 42.94 -16.02 -4.31
N ALA A 15 43.47 -14.98 -4.91
CA ALA A 15 42.67 -14.07 -5.73
C ALA A 15 42.17 -14.85 -6.95
N TRP A 16 40.99 -15.44 -6.85
CA TRP A 16 40.28 -15.92 -8.01
C TRP A 16 39.92 -14.68 -8.83
N SER A 17 40.79 -14.35 -9.78
CA SER A 17 40.43 -13.53 -10.91
C SER A 17 39.35 -14.32 -11.64
N GLN A 18 38.07 -14.01 -11.39
CA GLN A 18 37.01 -14.45 -12.27
C GLN A 18 37.31 -13.79 -13.61
N ALA A 19 37.78 -14.60 -14.55
CA ALA A 19 37.83 -14.20 -15.93
C ALA A 19 36.38 -13.78 -16.29
N PHE A 20 36.17 -12.51 -16.50
CA PHE A 20 34.92 -12.00 -17.07
C PHE A 20 34.84 -12.61 -18.48
N GLU A 21 34.12 -13.73 -18.57
CA GLU A 21 33.71 -14.27 -19.83
C GLU A 21 32.89 -13.17 -20.50
N SER A 22 33.41 -12.65 -21.62
CA SER A 22 32.70 -11.62 -22.39
C SER A 22 31.47 -12.28 -23.00
N ARG A 23 30.38 -12.26 -22.23
CA ARG A 23 29.10 -12.77 -22.70
C ARG A 23 28.44 -11.66 -23.51
N ASP A 24 28.23 -11.93 -24.76
CA ASP A 24 27.50 -11.03 -25.64
C ASP A 24 26.09 -10.85 -25.06
N ILE A 25 25.73 -9.64 -24.66
CA ILE A 25 24.40 -9.32 -24.11
C ILE A 25 23.43 -9.23 -25.28
N THR A 26 22.50 -10.17 -25.34
CA THR A 26 21.42 -10.11 -26.36
C THR A 26 20.41 -9.01 -25.98
N LEU A 27 19.61 -8.57 -26.94
CA LEU A 27 18.54 -7.60 -26.70
C LEU A 27 17.55 -8.09 -25.62
N ASN A 28 17.24 -9.38 -25.59
CA ASN A 28 16.35 -9.97 -24.59
C ASN A 28 16.98 -9.96 -23.18
N ASP A 29 18.28 -10.24 -23.08
CA ASP A 29 18.99 -10.15 -21.79
C ASP A 29 18.97 -8.70 -21.28
N PHE A 30 19.20 -7.74 -22.16
CA PHE A 30 19.15 -6.32 -21.83
C PHE A 30 17.76 -5.89 -21.33
N TYR A 31 16.68 -6.28 -22.02
CA TYR A 31 15.32 -6.01 -21.56
C TYR A 31 15.03 -6.62 -20.18
N SER A 32 15.49 -7.83 -19.93
CA SER A 32 15.33 -8.49 -18.63
C SER A 32 16.02 -7.72 -17.51
N ILE A 33 17.25 -7.21 -17.77
CA ILE A 33 17.99 -6.38 -16.83
C ILE A 33 17.26 -5.06 -16.56
N VAL A 34 16.80 -4.39 -17.62
CA VAL A 34 16.03 -3.14 -17.50
C VAL A 34 14.75 -3.36 -16.69
N GLN A 35 14.00 -4.41 -16.99
CA GLN A 35 12.76 -4.70 -16.29
C GLN A 35 12.97 -5.00 -14.80
N MET A 36 14.04 -5.71 -14.45
CA MET A 36 14.30 -6.08 -13.05
C MET A 36 14.93 -4.97 -12.23
N HIS A 37 15.77 -4.14 -12.83
CA HIS A 37 16.63 -3.23 -12.08
C HIS A 37 16.39 -1.74 -12.34
N HIS A 38 15.69 -1.39 -13.41
CA HIS A 38 15.50 0.02 -13.75
C HIS A 38 14.48 0.70 -12.80
N PRO A 39 14.79 1.89 -12.23
CA PRO A 39 13.89 2.58 -11.29
C PRO A 39 12.49 2.86 -11.86
N ILE A 40 12.39 3.17 -13.16
CA ILE A 40 11.10 3.41 -13.83
C ILE A 40 10.26 2.13 -13.90
N ALA A 41 10.87 0.95 -14.08
CA ALA A 41 10.17 -0.33 -14.02
C ALA A 41 9.60 -0.59 -12.62
N GLN A 42 10.37 -0.28 -11.57
CA GLN A 42 9.90 -0.34 -10.18
C GLN A 42 8.75 0.66 -9.92
N GLN A 43 8.84 1.85 -10.48
CA GLN A 43 7.75 2.85 -10.41
C GLN A 43 6.47 2.34 -11.05
N ALA A 44 6.54 1.67 -12.21
CA ALA A 44 5.37 1.07 -12.86
C ALA A 44 4.70 0.00 -11.99
N LEU A 45 5.47 -0.82 -11.28
CA LEU A 45 4.92 -1.79 -10.32
C LEU A 45 4.17 -1.09 -9.17
N LEU A 46 4.73 0.01 -8.64
CA LEU A 46 4.08 0.79 -7.58
C LEU A 46 2.77 1.46 -8.05
N LEU A 47 2.66 1.85 -9.33
CA LEU A 47 1.40 2.36 -9.89
C LEU A 47 0.30 1.29 -9.85
N ASN A 48 0.60 0.06 -10.24
CA ASN A 48 -0.34 -1.07 -10.15
C ASN A 48 -0.79 -1.32 -8.70
N GLU A 49 0.16 -1.33 -7.76
CA GLU A 49 -0.16 -1.50 -6.35
C GLU A 49 -1.05 -0.37 -5.84
N ARG A 50 -0.74 0.89 -6.22
CA ARG A 50 -1.55 2.06 -5.86
C ARG A 50 -3.00 1.91 -6.28
N GLY A 51 -3.26 1.48 -7.52
CA GLY A 51 -4.61 1.20 -8.00
C GLY A 51 -5.34 0.17 -7.12
N GLY A 52 -4.65 -0.90 -6.72
CA GLY A 52 -5.17 -1.91 -5.81
C GLY A 52 -5.51 -1.38 -4.41
N GLN A 53 -4.66 -0.51 -3.86
CA GLN A 53 -4.86 0.10 -2.54
C GLN A 53 -6.06 1.07 -2.52
N LEU A 54 -6.31 1.82 -3.60
CA LEU A 54 -7.48 2.70 -3.71
C LEU A 54 -8.80 1.90 -3.62
N VAL A 55 -8.86 0.73 -4.25
CA VAL A 55 -10.03 -0.16 -4.13
C VAL A 55 -10.19 -0.69 -2.70
N LYS A 56 -9.09 -1.07 -2.03
CA LYS A 56 -9.13 -1.50 -0.62
C LYS A 56 -9.61 -0.36 0.28
N GLN A 57 -9.10 0.85 0.09
CA GLN A 57 -9.53 2.04 0.84
C GLN A 57 -11.03 2.30 0.66
N ALA A 58 -11.54 2.23 -0.57
CA ALA A 58 -12.97 2.41 -0.83
C ALA A 58 -13.84 1.31 -0.19
N ARG A 59 -13.35 0.05 -0.15
CA ARG A 59 -14.02 -1.05 0.55
C ARG A 59 -14.07 -0.84 2.06
N GLY A 60 -13.03 -0.25 2.66
CA GLY A 60 -12.96 0.04 4.08
C GLY A 60 -14.08 0.96 4.59
N THR A 61 -14.78 1.68 3.68
CA THR A 61 -15.99 2.45 4.07
C THR A 61 -17.19 1.58 4.46
N PHE A 62 -17.15 0.29 4.10
CA PHE A 62 -18.18 -0.71 4.45
C PHE A 62 -17.80 -1.57 5.65
N ASP A 63 -16.61 -1.36 6.22
CA ASP A 63 -16.16 -2.15 7.36
C ASP A 63 -17.02 -1.84 8.60
N PRO A 64 -17.37 -2.87 9.38
CA PRO A 64 -18.01 -2.68 10.66
C PRO A 64 -17.16 -1.80 11.58
N LYS A 65 -17.78 -0.85 12.25
CA LYS A 65 -17.10 0.04 13.19
C LYS A 65 -17.60 -0.25 14.61
N PHE A 66 -16.66 -0.54 15.49
CA PHE A 66 -16.93 -0.54 16.91
C PHE A 66 -16.62 0.86 17.46
N VAL A 67 -17.58 1.45 18.15
CA VAL A 67 -17.46 2.76 18.79
C VAL A 67 -17.79 2.58 20.27
N SER A 68 -17.00 3.19 21.14
CA SER A 68 -17.25 3.21 22.57
C SER A 68 -16.98 4.61 23.09
N ASP A 69 -18.02 5.29 23.50
CA ASP A 69 -18.00 6.65 24.01
C ASP A 69 -18.24 6.63 25.53
N PHE A 70 -17.26 7.11 26.28
CA PHE A 70 -17.33 7.22 27.71
C PHE A 70 -17.13 8.68 28.11
N ASN A 71 -18.17 9.26 28.76
CA ASN A 71 -18.15 10.63 29.24
C ASN A 71 -18.47 10.68 30.70
N ARG A 72 -17.65 11.37 31.49
CA ARG A 72 -17.86 11.55 32.93
C ARG A 72 -17.61 12.99 33.33
N LYS A 73 -18.53 13.56 34.10
CA LYS A 73 -18.39 14.90 34.65
C LYS A 73 -18.43 14.83 36.20
N ASN A 74 -17.32 15.25 36.81
CA ASN A 74 -17.19 15.41 38.24
C ASN A 74 -16.97 16.89 38.58
N TYR A 75 -17.66 17.38 39.61
CA TYR A 75 -17.46 18.72 40.10
C TYR A 75 -17.65 18.76 41.65
N TYR A 76 -16.70 19.35 42.37
CA TYR A 76 -16.64 19.39 43.84
C TYR A 76 -16.86 18.02 44.50
N GLY A 77 -16.20 16.98 44.01
CA GLY A 77 -16.30 15.61 44.53
C GLY A 77 -17.64 14.91 44.27
N LYS A 78 -18.56 15.53 43.52
CA LYS A 78 -19.84 14.94 43.11
C LYS A 78 -19.74 14.44 41.66
N ASN A 79 -20.23 13.20 41.47
CA ASN A 79 -20.42 12.67 40.10
C ASN A 79 -21.71 13.28 39.53
N TYR A 80 -21.56 14.19 38.57
CA TYR A 80 -22.68 14.85 37.88
C TYR A 80 -23.40 13.89 36.96
N TYR A 81 -22.62 13.26 36.07
CA TYR A 81 -23.10 12.20 35.20
C TYR A 81 -21.93 11.35 34.72
N GLU A 82 -22.25 10.15 34.34
CA GLU A 82 -21.40 9.19 33.67
C GLU A 82 -22.22 8.51 32.59
N THR A 83 -21.81 8.59 31.35
CA THR A 83 -22.49 7.98 30.21
C THR A 83 -21.52 7.09 29.46
N TRP A 84 -21.94 5.89 29.15
CA TRP A 84 -21.18 4.92 28.40
C TRP A 84 -22.08 4.31 27.33
N ASP A 85 -21.77 4.60 26.05
CA ASP A 85 -22.41 4.02 24.85
C ASP A 85 -21.39 3.24 24.08
N SER A 86 -21.63 1.95 23.88
CA SER A 86 -20.75 1.08 23.08
C SER A 86 -21.58 0.36 22.03
N TYR A 87 -21.22 0.52 20.76
CA TYR A 87 -22.00 -0.06 19.69
C TYR A 87 -21.15 -0.52 18.52
N VAL A 88 -21.69 -1.47 17.77
CA VAL A 88 -21.21 -1.85 16.44
C VAL A 88 -22.13 -1.24 15.41
N LYS A 89 -21.54 -0.54 14.44
CA LYS A 89 -22.22 0.02 13.29
C LYS A 89 -21.75 -0.71 12.04
N VAL A 90 -22.68 -1.28 11.28
CA VAL A 90 -22.42 -2.01 10.05
C VAL A 90 -23.05 -1.26 8.87
N PRO A 91 -22.24 -0.56 8.07
CA PRO A 91 -22.70 0.09 6.84
C PRO A 91 -22.93 -0.95 5.74
N THR A 92 -24.01 -0.79 4.96
CA THR A 92 -24.32 -1.68 3.85
C THR A 92 -24.15 -1.01 2.48
N LEU A 93 -24.14 -1.81 1.42
CA LEU A 93 -24.08 -1.32 0.02
C LEU A 93 -25.29 -0.48 -0.37
N LEU A 94 -26.44 -0.69 0.28
CA LEU A 94 -27.67 0.07 0.04
C LEU A 94 -27.75 1.38 0.81
N ASN A 95 -26.65 1.79 1.45
CA ASN A 95 -26.59 2.95 2.34
C ASN A 95 -27.52 2.84 3.58
N ILE A 96 -27.89 1.63 3.95
CA ILE A 96 -28.59 1.32 5.19
C ILE A 96 -27.52 0.99 6.23
N ASP A 97 -27.53 1.70 7.34
CA ASP A 97 -26.62 1.42 8.45
C ASP A 97 -27.38 0.62 9.53
N LEU A 98 -26.83 -0.51 9.92
CA LEU A 98 -27.29 -1.29 11.06
C LEU A 98 -26.48 -0.88 12.28
N LYS A 99 -27.14 -0.66 13.42
CA LYS A 99 -26.50 -0.32 14.69
C LYS A 99 -27.02 -1.26 15.77
N ALA A 100 -26.14 -1.84 16.57
CA ALA A 100 -26.49 -2.58 17.77
C ALA A 100 -25.49 -2.25 18.86
N GLY A 101 -25.98 -1.99 20.08
CA GLY A 101 -25.13 -1.53 21.16
C GLY A 101 -25.70 -1.73 22.55
N TYR A 102 -24.91 -1.27 23.49
CA TYR A 102 -25.23 -1.25 24.92
C TYR A 102 -24.93 0.14 25.44
N GLU A 103 -25.87 0.69 26.17
CA GLU A 103 -25.79 2.00 26.77
C GLU A 103 -26.03 1.89 28.30
N ARG A 104 -25.20 2.61 29.08
CA ARG A 104 -25.33 2.72 30.51
C ARG A 104 -25.09 4.15 30.94
N ASN A 105 -26.08 4.74 31.59
CA ASN A 105 -26.02 6.12 32.05
C ASN A 105 -26.37 6.18 33.54
N GLN A 106 -25.60 6.96 34.31
CA GLN A 106 -25.84 7.16 35.73
C GLN A 106 -25.37 8.56 36.15
N GLY A 107 -25.98 9.09 37.20
CA GLY A 107 -25.59 10.37 37.78
C GLY A 107 -26.78 11.21 38.24
N GLN A 108 -26.53 12.09 39.21
CA GLN A 108 -27.59 12.90 39.87
C GLN A 108 -28.14 13.98 38.90
N TYR A 109 -27.33 14.45 37.96
CA TYR A 109 -27.66 15.54 37.02
C TYR A 109 -27.75 15.06 35.61
N LEU A 110 -28.17 13.79 35.42
CA LEU A 110 -28.44 13.24 34.12
C LEU A 110 -29.75 13.82 33.57
N ASN A 111 -29.83 14.12 32.27
CA ASN A 111 -31.08 14.50 31.64
C ASN A 111 -32.10 13.37 31.77
N ALA A 112 -33.36 13.72 32.02
CA ALA A 112 -34.43 12.73 32.23
C ALA A 112 -34.57 11.74 31.08
N GLU A 113 -34.34 12.20 29.85
CA GLU A 113 -34.36 11.40 28.62
C GLU A 113 -33.22 10.34 28.51
N ASN A 114 -32.13 10.58 29.24
CA ASN A 114 -30.98 9.66 29.27
C ASN A 114 -31.00 8.76 30.53
N THR A 115 -32.07 8.83 31.33
CA THR A 115 -32.24 7.99 32.52
C THR A 115 -32.62 6.58 32.08
N MET A 116 -31.93 5.58 32.61
CA MET A 116 -32.17 4.18 32.29
C MET A 116 -32.03 3.27 33.51
N PRO A 117 -32.45 1.99 33.40
CA PRO A 117 -32.24 1.01 34.48
C PRO A 117 -30.76 0.90 34.86
N GLY A 118 -30.46 0.60 36.11
CA GLY A 118 -29.11 0.57 36.66
C GLY A 118 -28.16 -0.40 35.96
N ASP A 119 -28.69 -1.42 35.30
CA ASP A 119 -27.93 -2.42 34.55
C ASP A 119 -27.67 -2.02 33.08
N GLY A 120 -28.17 -0.84 32.65
CA GLY A 120 -28.07 -0.37 31.27
C GLY A 120 -29.10 -0.99 30.35
N LEU A 121 -29.01 -0.64 29.04
CA LEU A 121 -29.92 -1.10 28.02
C LEU A 121 -29.19 -1.57 26.79
N TYR A 122 -29.62 -2.71 26.21
CA TYR A 122 -29.24 -3.13 24.87
C TYR A 122 -30.21 -2.51 23.87
N TYR A 123 -29.67 -2.06 22.76
CA TYR A 123 -30.49 -1.50 21.71
C TYR A 123 -30.01 -1.98 20.31
N ALA A 124 -30.93 -1.98 19.36
CA ALA A 124 -30.64 -2.19 17.95
C ALA A 124 -31.46 -1.21 17.11
N GLY A 125 -30.88 -0.74 16.05
CA GLY A 125 -31.49 0.25 15.18
C GLY A 125 -31.04 0.12 13.73
N ILE A 126 -31.85 0.65 12.85
CA ILE A 126 -31.60 0.74 11.42
C ILE A 126 -31.70 2.20 11.03
N SER A 127 -30.68 2.72 10.34
CA SER A 127 -30.69 4.07 9.79
C SER A 127 -30.81 3.98 8.28
N VAL A 128 -31.89 4.54 7.72
CA VAL A 128 -32.14 4.58 6.28
C VAL A 128 -32.18 6.06 5.87
N PRO A 129 -31.22 6.52 5.03
CA PRO A 129 -31.27 7.89 4.53
C PRO A 129 -32.40 8.01 3.52
N LEU A 130 -33.24 9.05 3.68
CA LEU A 130 -34.33 9.35 2.74
C LEU A 130 -33.84 10.36 1.70
N GLY A 131 -34.35 10.25 0.47
CA GLY A 131 -34.01 11.16 -0.63
C GLY A 131 -32.73 10.79 -1.39
N GLN A 132 -31.80 11.74 -1.57
CA GLN A 132 -30.59 11.54 -2.40
C GLN A 132 -29.72 10.37 -1.94
N GLY A 133 -29.69 10.07 -0.64
CA GLY A 133 -28.88 8.99 -0.09
C GLY A 133 -29.30 7.58 -0.51
N LEU A 134 -30.57 7.37 -0.90
CA LEU A 134 -31.04 6.09 -1.44
C LEU A 134 -30.67 5.89 -2.90
N ILE A 135 -30.76 6.95 -3.72
CA ILE A 135 -30.56 6.89 -5.18
C ILE A 135 -29.06 7.02 -5.51
N TYR A 136 -28.39 7.97 -4.85
CA TYR A 136 -26.98 8.26 -5.05
C TYR A 136 -26.19 7.91 -3.79
N ASN A 137 -25.80 6.66 -3.68
CA ASN A 137 -24.99 6.18 -2.57
C ASN A 137 -23.53 6.55 -2.79
N GLU A 138 -23.04 7.56 -2.08
CA GLU A 138 -21.66 8.04 -2.16
C GLU A 138 -20.62 6.92 -1.94
N ARG A 139 -20.88 6.01 -1.00
CA ARG A 139 -19.96 4.87 -0.72
C ARG A 139 -19.85 3.96 -1.96
N ASN A 140 -20.99 3.67 -2.61
CA ASN A 140 -21.00 2.82 -3.80
C ASN A 140 -20.34 3.53 -4.98
N ILE A 141 -20.64 4.82 -5.17
CA ILE A 141 -20.01 5.66 -6.21
C ILE A 141 -18.49 5.67 -6.01
N ASN A 142 -18.01 5.90 -4.81
CA ASN A 142 -16.58 5.90 -4.49
C ASN A 142 -15.93 4.53 -4.74
N LEU A 143 -16.65 3.44 -4.46
CA LEU A 143 -16.16 2.10 -4.77
C LEU A 143 -16.10 1.85 -6.28
N GLN A 144 -17.09 2.29 -7.06
CA GLN A 144 -17.04 2.18 -8.51
C GLN A 144 -15.93 3.05 -9.11
N LYS A 145 -15.81 4.31 -8.64
CA LYS A 145 -14.74 5.23 -9.03
C LYS A 145 -13.37 4.61 -8.79
N SER A 146 -13.14 4.03 -7.60
CA SER A 146 -11.85 3.40 -7.28
C SER A 146 -11.52 2.21 -8.18
N LYS A 147 -12.52 1.47 -8.69
CA LYS A 147 -12.30 0.40 -9.67
C LYS A 147 -11.86 0.95 -11.03
N PHE A 148 -12.44 2.07 -11.49
CA PHE A 148 -11.99 2.74 -12.72
C PHE A 148 -10.58 3.35 -12.53
N GLU A 149 -10.31 3.94 -11.37
CA GLU A 149 -8.97 4.45 -11.04
C GLU A 149 -7.93 3.33 -11.04
N LYS A 150 -8.29 2.13 -10.56
CA LYS A 150 -7.41 0.97 -10.65
C LYS A 150 -7.06 0.64 -12.11
N GLN A 151 -8.05 0.57 -13.00
CA GLN A 151 -7.82 0.34 -14.43
C GLN A 151 -6.96 1.45 -15.07
N TYR A 152 -7.19 2.69 -14.66
CA TYR A 152 -6.37 3.82 -15.10
C TYR A 152 -4.89 3.62 -14.71
N TYR A 153 -4.60 3.27 -13.46
CA TYR A 153 -3.22 3.03 -13.01
C TYR A 153 -2.58 1.80 -13.66
N GLU A 154 -3.34 0.75 -13.96
CA GLU A 154 -2.86 -0.40 -14.71
C GLU A 154 -2.43 -0.01 -16.13
N ASN A 155 -3.23 0.80 -16.82
CA ASN A 155 -2.89 1.32 -18.15
C ASN A 155 -1.73 2.31 -18.10
N ASP A 156 -1.67 3.17 -17.09
CA ASP A 156 -0.58 4.12 -16.90
C ASP A 156 0.75 3.40 -16.64
N ALA A 157 0.75 2.34 -15.82
CA ALA A 157 1.91 1.48 -15.62
C ALA A 157 2.40 0.84 -16.93
N ASN A 158 1.48 0.36 -17.77
CA ASN A 158 1.82 -0.20 -19.07
C ASN A 158 2.43 0.87 -20.01
N ASN A 159 1.89 2.10 -20.00
CA ASN A 159 2.46 3.20 -20.79
C ASN A 159 3.86 3.57 -20.34
N VAL A 160 4.09 3.63 -19.02
CA VAL A 160 5.42 3.89 -18.44
C VAL A 160 6.42 2.80 -18.87
N LEU A 161 6.03 1.51 -18.83
CA LEU A 161 6.87 0.41 -19.27
C LEU A 161 7.14 0.45 -20.79
N ASN A 162 6.13 0.75 -21.60
CA ASN A 162 6.28 0.86 -23.05
C ASN A 162 7.29 1.96 -23.43
N ASN A 163 7.20 3.13 -22.78
CA ASN A 163 8.14 4.22 -22.98
C ASN A 163 9.56 3.83 -22.54
N LEU A 164 9.68 3.17 -21.38
CA LEU A 164 10.96 2.68 -20.90
C LEU A 164 11.61 1.69 -21.88
N PHE A 165 10.83 0.73 -22.41
CA PHE A 165 11.36 -0.23 -23.40
C PHE A 165 11.70 0.43 -24.71
N LEU A 166 10.98 1.47 -25.12
CA LEU A 166 11.33 2.25 -26.30
C LEU A 166 12.70 2.93 -26.12
N ASP A 167 12.91 3.59 -24.99
CA ASP A 167 14.17 4.27 -24.67
C ASP A 167 15.32 3.25 -24.52
N ALA A 168 15.07 2.12 -23.89
CA ALA A 168 16.00 1.02 -23.77
C ALA A 168 16.41 0.46 -25.14
N ASN A 169 15.45 0.35 -26.06
CA ASN A 169 15.69 -0.11 -27.42
C ASN A 169 16.62 0.85 -28.17
N TYR A 170 16.34 2.15 -28.14
CA TYR A 170 17.23 3.15 -28.75
C TYR A 170 18.64 3.09 -28.16
N THR A 171 18.76 2.96 -26.85
CA THR A 171 20.04 2.89 -26.15
C THR A 171 20.85 1.64 -26.57
N TYR A 172 20.17 0.48 -26.62
CA TYR A 172 20.79 -0.78 -27.01
C TYR A 172 21.34 -0.72 -28.44
N TRP A 173 20.55 -0.25 -29.42
CA TRP A 173 20.97 -0.18 -30.80
C TRP A 173 22.08 0.85 -31.05
N TRP A 174 22.05 1.97 -30.32
CA TRP A 174 23.12 2.95 -30.33
C TRP A 174 24.42 2.36 -29.76
N TRP A 175 24.34 1.63 -28.66
CA TRP A 175 25.49 0.90 -28.10
C TRP A 175 26.02 -0.15 -29.07
N TYR A 176 25.15 -0.97 -29.65
CA TYR A 176 25.53 -2.03 -30.60
C TYR A 176 26.21 -1.48 -31.83
N GLU A 177 25.72 -0.39 -32.42
CA GLU A 177 26.34 0.29 -33.53
C GLU A 177 27.77 0.74 -33.20
N ASN A 178 27.99 1.38 -32.05
CA ASN A 178 29.31 1.83 -31.63
C ASN A 178 30.26 0.66 -31.33
N TYR A 179 29.71 -0.43 -30.76
CA TYR A 179 30.49 -1.66 -30.57
C TYR A 179 30.99 -2.24 -31.89
N GLN A 180 30.13 -2.34 -32.91
CA GLN A 180 30.52 -2.81 -34.25
C GLN A 180 31.56 -1.90 -34.91
N LYS A 181 31.39 -0.59 -34.80
CA LYS A 181 32.39 0.38 -35.30
C LYS A 181 33.75 0.17 -34.61
N LYS A 182 33.78 -0.02 -33.31
CA LYS A 182 35.03 -0.31 -32.58
C LYS A 182 35.68 -1.59 -33.08
N GLU A 183 34.95 -2.67 -33.30
CA GLU A 183 35.49 -3.94 -33.80
C GLU A 183 36.08 -3.78 -35.19
N ILE A 184 35.40 -3.06 -36.08
CA ILE A 184 35.93 -2.78 -37.45
C ILE A 184 37.22 -1.97 -37.41
N VAL A 185 37.26 -0.90 -36.56
CA VAL A 185 38.47 -0.07 -36.44
C VAL A 185 39.63 -0.87 -35.82
N SER A 186 39.34 -1.67 -34.78
CA SER A 186 40.39 -2.47 -34.12
C SER A 186 40.94 -3.56 -35.04
N SER A 187 40.12 -4.15 -35.90
CA SER A 187 40.58 -5.12 -36.90
C SER A 187 41.49 -4.47 -37.97
N ASN A 188 41.13 -3.26 -38.42
CA ASN A 188 41.94 -2.51 -39.40
C ASN A 188 43.26 -2.00 -38.84
N LEU A 189 43.37 -1.75 -37.54
CA LEU A 189 44.63 -1.32 -36.89
C LEU A 189 45.59 -2.49 -36.63
N ARG A 190 45.14 -3.73 -36.71
CA ARG A 190 45.98 -4.93 -36.56
C ARG A 190 46.58 -5.42 -37.87
N LEU A 191 46.18 -4.83 -39.00
CA LEU A 191 46.77 -5.03 -40.30
C LEU A 191 47.94 -4.08 -40.55
#